data_ede1d48df41d0cbedf2edeab7ea6a72b
#
_entry.id   ede1d48df41d0cbedf2edeab7ea6a72b
#
_cell.length_a   1.000
_cell.length_b   1.000
_cell.length_c   1.000
_cell.angle_alpha   90.00
_cell.angle_beta   90.00
_cell.angle_gamma   90.00
#
_symmetry.space_group_name_H-M   'P 1'
#
loop_
_entity.id
_entity.type
_entity.pdbx_description
1 polymer ?
#
loop_
_entity_poly.entity_id
_entity_poly.type
_entity_poly.pdbx_seq_one_letter_code
_entity_poly.pdbx_strand_id
1 'polypeptide(L)'
;MSALLPQDYLAATPPPLPELSEVDLIRHFNNLSTRNMCIDTHFYPLGSCTMKYNPKRHERLAGIPGFADLHPLQHEDTIQGMLELLYGMQEYLSEISGLPAVSLQPAASSLAVAAI
;
A
#
# COMPACT_ATOMS: atom_id res chain seq x y z
N MET A 1 -15.24 -9.88 20.63
CA MET A 1 -14.46 -8.64 20.73
C MET A 1 -14.52 -7.99 22.11
N SER A 2 -15.67 -7.99 22.79
CA SER A 2 -15.79 -7.40 24.14
C SER A 2 -14.88 -7.99 25.22
N ALA A 3 -14.35 -9.20 25.01
CA ALA A 3 -13.43 -9.84 25.96
C ALA A 3 -11.97 -9.35 25.85
N LEU A 4 -11.63 -8.59 24.81
CA LEU A 4 -10.28 -8.13 24.53
C LEU A 4 -10.02 -6.67 24.89
N LEU A 5 -11.09 -5.91 25.18
CA LEU A 5 -11.01 -4.50 25.52
C LEU A 5 -11.65 -4.23 26.88
N PRO A 6 -11.06 -3.38 27.74
CA PRO A 6 -11.70 -2.92 28.96
C PRO A 6 -13.05 -2.27 28.67
N GLN A 7 -14.03 -2.50 29.54
CA GLN A 7 -15.42 -1.99 29.35
C GLN A 7 -15.48 -0.46 29.23
N ASP A 8 -14.61 0.24 29.92
CA ASP A 8 -14.55 1.71 29.92
C ASP A 8 -14.18 2.32 28.55
N TYR A 9 -13.61 1.49 27.65
CA TYR A 9 -13.27 1.90 26.28
C TYR A 9 -14.34 1.48 25.24
N LEU A 10 -15.41 0.81 25.69
CA LEU A 10 -16.47 0.41 24.80
C LEU A 10 -17.58 1.46 24.78
N ALA A 11 -18.03 1.86 23.61
CA ALA A 11 -19.21 2.71 23.49
C ALA A 11 -20.44 2.00 24.05
N ALA A 12 -21.24 2.69 24.87
CA ALA A 12 -22.44 2.15 25.47
C ALA A 12 -23.50 1.76 24.41
N THR A 13 -23.53 2.49 23.30
CA THR A 13 -24.39 2.22 22.15
C THR A 13 -23.58 2.28 20.85
N PRO A 14 -23.84 1.40 19.88
CA PRO A 14 -23.21 1.52 18.56
C PRO A 14 -23.55 2.87 17.91
N PRO A 15 -22.67 3.42 17.04
CA PRO A 15 -23.01 4.60 16.28
C PRO A 15 -24.23 4.33 15.39
N PRO A 16 -25.13 5.31 15.20
CA PRO A 16 -26.33 5.16 14.38
C PRO A 16 -25.96 5.18 12.88
N LEU A 17 -25.36 4.09 12.41
CA LEU A 17 -25.05 3.93 11.00
C LEU A 17 -26.33 3.57 10.23
N PRO A 18 -26.57 4.14 9.05
CA PRO A 18 -27.70 3.77 8.22
C PRO A 18 -27.59 2.32 7.73
N GLU A 19 -28.68 1.58 7.75
CA GLU A 19 -28.77 0.29 7.08
C GLU A 19 -29.02 0.49 5.60
N LEU A 20 -27.97 0.25 4.79
CA LEU A 20 -28.00 0.46 3.34
C LEU A 20 -27.68 -0.85 2.62
N SER A 21 -28.20 -0.98 1.39
CA SER A 21 -27.75 -2.02 0.49
C SER A 21 -26.31 -1.78 0.04
N GLU A 22 -25.58 -2.86 -0.29
CA GLU A 22 -24.22 -2.73 -0.86
C GLU A 22 -24.19 -1.81 -2.07
N VAL A 23 -25.18 -1.93 -2.94
CA VAL A 23 -25.30 -1.09 -4.16
C VAL A 23 -25.41 0.39 -3.81
N ASP A 24 -26.21 0.76 -2.81
CA ASP A 24 -26.36 2.15 -2.40
C ASP A 24 -25.08 2.70 -1.77
N LEU A 25 -24.43 1.88 -0.97
CA LEU A 25 -23.15 2.22 -0.36
C LEU A 25 -22.06 2.48 -1.42
N ILE A 26 -21.92 1.59 -2.40
CA ILE A 26 -20.95 1.73 -3.50
C ILE A 26 -21.26 2.98 -4.34
N ARG A 27 -22.53 3.21 -4.67
CA ARG A 27 -22.95 4.41 -5.41
C ARG A 27 -22.66 5.69 -4.63
N HIS A 28 -22.89 5.68 -3.33
CA HIS A 28 -22.60 6.84 -2.47
C HIS A 28 -21.11 7.19 -2.51
N PHE A 29 -20.23 6.24 -2.28
CA PHE A 29 -18.78 6.50 -2.29
C PHE A 29 -18.23 6.83 -3.68
N ASN A 30 -18.74 6.21 -4.73
CA ASN A 30 -18.38 6.59 -6.09
C ASN A 30 -18.79 8.03 -6.42
N ASN A 31 -19.98 8.43 -6.02
CA ASN A 31 -20.44 9.82 -6.19
C ASN A 31 -19.63 10.82 -5.37
N LEU A 32 -19.18 10.44 -4.17
CA LEU A 32 -18.27 11.28 -3.39
C LEU A 32 -16.90 11.40 -4.05
N SER A 33 -16.36 10.32 -4.59
CA SER A 33 -15.05 10.33 -5.26
C SER A 33 -15.02 11.25 -6.48
N THR A 34 -16.14 11.39 -7.21
CA THR A 34 -16.23 12.28 -8.37
C THR A 34 -16.26 13.76 -8.03
N ARG A 35 -16.47 14.12 -6.75
CA ARG A 35 -16.41 15.51 -6.28
C ARG A 35 -14.99 15.99 -6.03
N ASN A 36 -14.03 15.10 -6.11
CA ASN A 36 -12.62 15.40 -5.92
C ASN A 36 -11.81 14.86 -7.10
N MET A 37 -10.58 15.35 -7.26
CA MET A 37 -9.68 14.86 -8.28
C MET A 37 -9.32 13.39 -8.00
N CYS A 38 -9.55 12.52 -8.97
CA CYS A 38 -9.25 11.10 -8.87
C CYS A 38 -8.34 10.68 -10.03
N ILE A 39 -7.25 9.99 -9.71
CA ILE A 39 -6.28 9.53 -10.69
C ILE A 39 -6.86 8.46 -11.64
N ASP A 40 -7.91 7.76 -11.23
CA ASP A 40 -8.58 6.76 -12.08
C ASP A 40 -9.44 7.39 -13.19
N THR A 41 -9.85 8.64 -13.01
CA THR A 41 -10.76 9.34 -13.93
C THR A 41 -10.15 10.56 -14.59
N HIS A 42 -9.08 11.12 -14.04
CA HIS A 42 -8.47 12.35 -14.51
C HIS A 42 -6.95 12.26 -14.53
N PHE A 43 -6.34 12.99 -15.44
CA PHE A 43 -4.90 13.24 -15.39
C PHE A 43 -4.59 14.16 -14.20
N TYR A 44 -3.71 13.70 -13.31
CA TYR A 44 -3.34 14.44 -12.12
C TYR A 44 -2.12 15.32 -12.39
N PRO A 45 -2.21 16.65 -12.26
CA PRO A 45 -1.15 17.57 -12.68
C PRO A 45 0.02 17.67 -11.69
N LEU A 46 -0.09 17.10 -10.48
CA LEU A 46 0.93 17.21 -9.45
C LEU A 46 1.93 16.04 -9.51
N GLY A 47 3.21 16.35 -9.29
CA GLY A 47 4.30 15.38 -9.37
C GLY A 47 4.74 14.75 -8.06
N SER A 48 4.21 15.18 -6.91
CA SER A 48 4.64 14.74 -5.59
C SER A 48 3.81 13.58 -5.03
N CYS A 49 4.39 12.84 -4.07
CA CYS A 49 3.70 11.84 -3.26
C CYS A 49 3.04 10.69 -4.06
N THR A 50 1.96 10.14 -3.54
CA THR A 50 1.24 8.97 -4.07
C THR A 50 0.30 9.28 -5.24
N MET A 51 0.43 10.43 -5.88
CA MET A 51 -0.47 10.91 -6.93
C MET A 51 -0.22 10.31 -8.32
N LYS A 52 0.48 9.19 -8.42
CA LYS A 52 0.68 8.45 -9.67
C LYS A 52 -0.38 7.37 -9.80
N TYR A 53 -0.74 7.06 -11.02
CA TYR A 53 -1.62 5.94 -11.27
C TYR A 53 -0.95 4.64 -10.78
N ASN A 54 -1.62 3.95 -9.88
CA ASN A 54 -1.20 2.63 -9.39
C ASN A 54 -2.10 1.56 -10.02
N PRO A 55 -1.58 0.71 -10.92
CA PRO A 55 -2.38 -0.36 -11.50
C PRO A 55 -2.99 -1.26 -10.43
N LYS A 56 -4.30 -1.49 -10.47
CA LYS A 56 -5.04 -2.25 -9.45
C LYS A 56 -4.48 -3.68 -9.24
N ARG A 57 -3.88 -4.26 -10.28
CA ARG A 57 -3.20 -5.56 -10.15
C ARG A 57 -1.99 -5.53 -9.22
N HIS A 58 -1.31 -4.37 -9.08
CA HIS A 58 -0.16 -4.24 -8.18
C HIS A 58 -0.59 -4.40 -6.72
N GLU A 59 -1.71 -3.81 -6.33
CA GLU A 59 -2.33 -4.00 -5.01
C GLU A 59 -2.57 -5.48 -4.70
N ARG A 60 -3.16 -6.19 -5.67
CA ARG A 60 -3.44 -7.62 -5.51
C ARG A 60 -2.18 -8.46 -5.37
N LEU A 61 -1.15 -8.17 -6.16
CA LEU A 61 0.13 -8.90 -6.10
C LEU A 61 0.87 -8.59 -4.80
N ALA A 62 0.94 -7.33 -4.39
CA ALA A 62 1.57 -6.92 -3.14
C ALA A 62 0.86 -7.50 -1.90
N GLY A 63 -0.46 -7.70 -1.97
CA GLY A 63 -1.26 -8.27 -0.90
C GLY A 63 -1.30 -9.80 -0.84
N ILE A 64 -0.53 -10.52 -1.67
CA ILE A 64 -0.42 -11.98 -1.56
C ILE A 64 0.24 -12.33 -0.23
N PRO A 65 -0.34 -13.23 0.59
CA PRO A 65 0.19 -13.57 1.92
C PRO A 65 1.66 -13.98 1.93
N GLY A 66 2.13 -14.67 0.89
CA GLY A 66 3.53 -15.04 0.75
C GLY A 66 4.51 -13.85 0.64
N PHE A 67 4.01 -12.64 0.39
CA PHE A 67 4.79 -11.41 0.40
C PHE A 67 4.46 -10.52 1.60
N ALA A 68 3.15 -10.36 1.89
CA ALA A 68 2.68 -9.39 2.88
C ALA A 68 2.88 -9.85 4.34
N ASP A 69 2.85 -11.16 4.59
CA ASP A 69 2.87 -11.72 5.94
C ASP A 69 4.28 -12.14 6.40
N LEU A 70 5.33 -11.75 5.67
CA LEU A 70 6.71 -12.05 6.04
C LEU A 70 7.20 -11.15 7.18
N HIS A 71 7.88 -11.75 8.16
CA HIS A 71 8.48 -10.99 9.23
C HIS A 71 9.92 -10.58 8.86
N PRO A 72 10.35 -9.33 9.13
CA PRO A 72 11.70 -8.85 8.77
C PRO A 72 12.86 -9.65 9.37
N LEU A 73 12.65 -10.30 10.51
CA LEU A 73 13.64 -11.14 11.19
C LEU A 73 13.37 -12.64 11.00
N GLN A 74 12.59 -13.01 10.00
CA GLN A 74 12.37 -14.41 9.65
C GLN A 74 13.66 -15.03 9.12
N HIS A 75 13.86 -16.34 9.39
CA HIS A 75 15.07 -17.04 8.95
C HIS A 75 15.21 -17.03 7.43
N GLU A 76 16.40 -16.71 6.96
CA GLU A 76 16.69 -16.48 5.52
C GLU A 76 16.30 -17.66 4.62
N ASP A 77 16.51 -18.90 5.09
CA ASP A 77 16.16 -20.10 4.33
C ASP A 77 14.65 -20.20 4.01
N THR A 78 13.80 -19.50 4.76
CA THR A 78 12.34 -19.52 4.58
C THR A 78 11.82 -18.40 3.67
N ILE A 79 12.70 -17.46 3.29
CA ILE A 79 12.33 -16.26 2.51
C ILE A 79 13.15 -16.08 1.23
N GLN A 80 13.77 -17.13 0.73
CA GLN A 80 14.66 -17.07 -0.44
C GLN A 80 14.00 -16.45 -1.67
N GLY A 81 12.73 -16.75 -1.93
CA GLY A 81 11.99 -16.14 -3.05
C GLY A 81 11.79 -14.61 -2.89
N MET A 82 11.61 -14.11 -1.66
CA MET A 82 11.55 -12.67 -1.42
C MET A 82 12.92 -12.02 -1.61
N LEU A 83 13.98 -12.66 -1.14
CA LEU A 83 15.35 -12.15 -1.33
C LEU A 83 15.72 -12.10 -2.80
N GLU A 84 15.37 -13.12 -3.58
CA GLU A 84 15.56 -13.13 -5.04
C GLU A 84 14.81 -11.98 -5.73
N LEU A 85 13.55 -11.74 -5.34
CA LEU A 85 12.76 -10.63 -5.86
C LEU A 85 13.40 -9.28 -5.55
N LEU A 86 13.85 -9.08 -4.31
CA LEU A 86 14.50 -7.83 -3.89
C LEU A 86 15.84 -7.65 -4.62
N TYR A 87 16.63 -8.68 -4.75
CA TYR A 87 17.88 -8.64 -5.51
C TYR A 87 17.64 -8.27 -6.98
N GLY A 88 16.71 -8.95 -7.64
CA GLY A 88 16.34 -8.63 -9.02
C GLY A 88 15.85 -7.20 -9.19
N MET A 89 15.13 -6.65 -8.21
CA MET A 89 14.72 -5.25 -8.23
C MET A 89 15.92 -4.29 -8.14
N GLN A 90 16.92 -4.59 -7.30
CA GLN A 90 18.15 -3.80 -7.23
C GLN A 90 18.90 -3.78 -8.57
N GLU A 91 19.03 -4.95 -9.22
CA GLU A 91 19.64 -5.07 -10.54
C GLU A 91 18.92 -4.23 -11.60
N TYR A 92 17.58 -4.33 -11.66
CA TYR A 92 16.78 -3.55 -12.59
C TYR A 92 16.91 -2.03 -12.36
N LEU A 93 16.87 -1.60 -11.12
CA LEU A 93 16.98 -0.19 -10.77
C LEU A 93 18.39 0.34 -11.04
N SER A 94 19.43 -0.46 -10.81
CA SER A 94 20.82 -0.14 -11.16
C SER A 94 20.96 0.06 -12.66
N GLU A 95 20.46 -0.86 -13.48
CA GLU A 95 20.48 -0.78 -14.93
C GLU A 95 19.73 0.45 -15.46
N ILE A 96 18.51 0.71 -14.95
CA ILE A 96 17.68 1.85 -15.40
C ILE A 96 18.29 3.19 -15.02
N SER A 97 18.89 3.29 -13.82
CA SER A 97 19.47 4.55 -13.33
C SER A 97 20.92 4.79 -13.78
N GLY A 98 21.61 3.75 -14.20
CA GLY A 98 23.06 3.79 -14.48
C GLY A 98 23.92 3.94 -13.22
N LEU A 99 23.38 3.65 -12.05
CA LEU A 99 24.08 3.75 -10.76
C LEU A 99 24.59 2.37 -10.32
N PRO A 100 25.80 2.30 -9.75
CA PRO A 100 26.43 1.00 -9.43
C PRO A 100 25.82 0.27 -8.24
N ALA A 101 25.02 0.96 -7.41
CA ALA A 101 24.38 0.38 -6.24
C ALA A 101 23.03 1.03 -5.96
N VAL A 102 22.10 0.22 -5.44
CA VAL A 102 20.74 0.64 -5.11
C VAL A 102 20.34 0.08 -3.75
N SER A 103 19.78 0.91 -2.88
CA SER A 103 19.14 0.49 -1.65
C SER A 103 17.62 0.48 -1.82
N LEU A 104 16.98 -0.61 -1.37
CA LEU A 104 15.51 -0.74 -1.37
C LEU A 104 14.88 -0.39 -0.01
N GLN A 105 15.63 0.19 0.91
CA GLN A 105 15.18 0.52 2.27
C GLN A 105 15.23 2.02 2.58
N PRO A 106 14.61 2.89 1.77
CA PRO A 106 14.54 4.30 2.13
C PRO A 106 13.60 4.50 3.31
N ALA A 107 14.05 5.27 4.32
CA ALA A 107 13.21 5.60 5.48
C ALA A 107 12.12 6.64 5.14
N ALA A 108 12.28 7.37 4.05
CA ALA A 108 11.31 8.34 3.54
C ALA A 108 11.48 8.50 2.02
N SER A 109 10.44 9.00 1.34
CA SER A 109 10.48 9.23 -0.11
C SER A 109 11.58 10.18 -0.56
N SER A 110 11.98 11.13 0.27
CA SER A 110 13.10 12.03 0.02
C SER A 110 14.48 11.33 0.03
N LEU A 111 14.58 10.18 0.67
CA LEU A 111 15.80 9.36 0.72
C LEU A 111 15.86 8.31 -0.41
N ALA A 112 14.75 8.08 -1.10
CA ALA A 112 14.70 7.13 -2.21
C ALA A 112 15.56 7.56 -3.42
N VAL A 113 16.08 8.78 -3.41
CA VAL A 113 16.96 9.35 -4.47
C VAL A 113 18.43 9.29 -4.06
N ALA A 114 18.76 8.92 -2.85
CA ALA A 114 20.14 8.72 -2.43
C ALA A 114 20.62 7.34 -2.89
N ALA A 115 21.03 7.26 -4.14
CA ALA A 115 21.86 6.16 -4.59
C ALA A 115 23.30 6.42 -4.09
N ILE A 116 23.84 5.44 -3.42
CA ILE A 116 25.22 5.43 -2.92
C ILE A 116 26.15 4.95 -4.03
#